data_388d7c2f683d6bed296ab86c4306da8d
#
_entry.id   388d7c2f683d6bed296ab86c4306da8d
#
_cell.length_a   1.000
_cell.length_b   1.000
_cell.length_c   1.000
_cell.angle_alpha   90.00
_cell.angle_beta   90.00
_cell.angle_gamma   90.00
#
_symmetry.space_group_name_H-M   'P 1'
#
loop_
_entity.id
_entity.type
_entity.pdbx_description
1 polymer ?
#
loop_
_entity_poly.entity_id
_entity_poly.type
_entity_poly.pdbx_seq_one_letter_code
_entity_poly.pdbx_strand_id
1 'polypeptide(L)' 'GRGIGTMLMQKLIGECKKRQCHALVACITEGNAQSERLHENLGFKKVSHFAQVGKKFGKYLGVVDYLLIL' A
#
# COMPACT_ATOMS: atom_id res chain seq x y z
N GLY A 1 5.68 14.56 4.14
CA GLY A 1 4.37 15.04 4.50
C GLY A 1 3.24 14.30 3.82
N ARG A 2 2.07 14.43 4.37
CA ARG A 2 0.90 13.69 3.88
C ARG A 2 0.51 14.09 2.45
N GLY A 3 0.62 15.36 2.12
CA GLY A 3 0.28 15.83 0.78
C GLY A 3 1.22 15.28 -0.28
N ILE A 4 2.50 15.19 0.03
CA ILE A 4 3.51 14.68 -0.91
C ILE A 4 3.28 13.21 -1.19
N GLY A 5 3.03 12.41 -0.16
CA GLY A 5 2.76 10.98 -0.33
C GLY A 5 1.54 10.71 -1.19
N THR A 6 0.46 11.46 -0.96
CA THR A 6 -0.76 11.34 -1.74
C THR A 6 -0.53 11.71 -3.20
N MET A 7 0.19 12.81 -3.45
CA MET A 7 0.50 13.25 -4.82
C MET A 7 1.32 12.22 -5.57
N LEU A 8 2.34 11.64 -4.93
CA LEU A 8 3.18 10.62 -5.55
C LEU A 8 2.37 9.38 -5.91
N MET A 9 1.50 8.94 -5.03
CA MET A 9 0.66 7.79 -5.29
C MET A 9 -0.34 8.06 -6.42
N GLN A 10 -0.91 9.24 -6.47
CA GLN A 10 -1.83 9.62 -7.54
C GLN A 10 -1.12 9.65 -8.90
N LYS A 11 0.11 10.14 -8.94
CA LYS A 11 0.91 10.11 -10.17
C LYS A 11 1.22 8.69 -10.60
N LEU A 12 1.58 7.84 -9.67
CA LEU A 12 1.86 6.44 -9.96
C LEU A 12 0.62 5.74 -10.53
N ILE A 13 -0.53 5.95 -9.92
CA ILE A 13 -1.79 5.39 -10.39
C ILE A 13 -2.09 5.88 -11.81
N GLY A 14 -1.91 7.18 -12.07
CA GLY A 14 -2.12 7.74 -13.40
C GLY A 14 -1.20 7.14 -14.45
N GLU A 15 0.08 6.95 -14.12
CA GLU A 15 1.03 6.31 -15.03
C GLU A 15 0.66 4.87 -15.32
N CYS A 16 0.27 4.14 -14.30
CA CYS A 16 -0.14 2.75 -14.47
C CYS A 16 -1.38 2.63 -15.36
N LYS A 17 -2.33 3.54 -15.23
CA LYS A 17 -3.50 3.56 -16.09
C LYS A 17 -3.12 3.82 -17.54
N LYS A 18 -2.19 4.76 -17.78
CA LYS A 18 -1.70 5.05 -19.12
C LYS A 18 -1.02 3.86 -19.76
N ARG A 19 -0.31 3.06 -18.96
CA ARG A 19 0.39 1.87 -19.44
C ARG A 19 -0.50 0.63 -19.46
N GLN A 20 -1.78 0.80 -19.21
CA GLN A 20 -2.77 -0.27 -19.22
C GLN A 20 -2.49 -1.37 -18.19
N CYS A 21 -1.93 -0.98 -17.05
CA CYS A 21 -1.79 -1.90 -15.93
C CYS A 21 -3.18 -2.28 -15.39
N HIS A 22 -3.35 -3.53 -15.03
CA HIS A 22 -4.65 -4.01 -14.55
C HIS A 22 -4.87 -3.67 -13.08
N ALA A 23 -3.84 -3.79 -12.26
CA ALA A 23 -3.95 -3.61 -10.83
C ALA A 23 -2.61 -3.20 -10.23
N LEU A 24 -2.68 -2.58 -9.05
CA LEU A 24 -1.52 -2.24 -8.24
C LEU A 24 -1.61 -2.99 -6.90
N VAL A 25 -0.48 -3.53 -6.46
CA VAL A 25 -0.39 -4.19 -5.16
C VAL A 25 0.62 -3.42 -4.31
N ALA A 26 0.22 -3.10 -3.09
CA ALA A 26 1.08 -2.44 -2.12
C ALA A 26 1.24 -3.32 -0.88
N CYS A 27 2.48 -3.53 -0.47
CA CYS A 27 2.80 -4.28 0.74
C CYS A 27 3.18 -3.30 1.85
N ILE A 28 2.46 -3.34 2.95
CA ILE A 28 2.65 -2.40 4.06
C ILE A 28 2.96 -3.18 5.31
N THR A 29 3.99 -2.76 6.05
CA THR A 29 4.32 -3.35 7.34
C THR A 29 3.18 -3.10 8.34
N GLU A 30 2.77 -4.15 9.03
CA GLU A 30 1.75 -4.07 10.07
C GLU A 30 2.10 -3.01 11.11
N GLY A 31 1.08 -2.27 11.56
CA GLY A 31 1.27 -1.20 12.53
C GLY A 31 1.53 0.17 11.91
N ASN A 32 1.69 0.26 10.60
CA ASN A 32 1.85 1.54 9.92
C ASN A 32 0.47 2.10 9.53
N ALA A 33 -0.27 2.55 10.53
CA ALA A 33 -1.64 3.02 10.35
C ALA A 33 -1.75 4.17 9.35
N GLN A 34 -0.73 5.01 9.30
CA GLN A 34 -0.72 6.16 8.40
C GLN A 34 -0.68 5.71 6.93
N SER A 35 0.18 4.75 6.60
CA SER A 35 0.25 4.19 5.25
C SER A 35 -1.00 3.41 4.90
N GLU A 36 -1.55 2.65 5.84
CA GLU A 36 -2.78 1.91 5.60
C GLU A 36 -3.93 2.86 5.27
N ARG A 37 -4.05 3.94 6.04
CA ARG A 37 -5.08 4.95 5.81
C ARG A 37 -4.90 5.64 4.46
N LEU A 38 -3.67 5.95 4.09
CA LEU A 38 -3.37 6.57 2.80
C LEU A 38 -3.85 5.69 1.65
N HIS A 39 -3.53 4.41 1.69
CA HIS A 39 -3.91 3.49 0.63
C HIS A 39 -5.43 3.28 0.58
N GLU A 40 -6.09 3.19 1.73
CA GLU A 40 -7.54 3.08 1.78
C GLU A 40 -8.22 4.31 1.18
N ASN A 41 -7.70 5.51 1.47
CA ASN A 41 -8.23 6.76 0.91
C ASN A 41 -8.07 6.83 -0.60
N LEU A 42 -7.09 6.15 -1.16
CA LEU A 42 -6.85 6.10 -2.60
C LEU A 42 -7.65 5.01 -3.30
N GLY A 43 -8.43 4.24 -2.55
CA GLY A 43 -9.28 3.20 -3.11
C GLY A 43 -8.70 1.80 -3.04
N PHE A 44 -7.53 1.63 -2.45
CA PHE A 44 -6.96 0.30 -2.24
C PHE A 44 -7.80 -0.47 -1.23
N LYS A 45 -7.88 -1.78 -1.44
CA LYS A 45 -8.57 -2.67 -0.51
C LYS A 45 -7.57 -3.65 0.09
N LYS A 46 -7.72 -3.91 1.39
CA LYS A 46 -6.92 -4.89 2.08
C LYS A 46 -7.34 -6.29 1.60
N VAL A 47 -6.40 -7.03 1.03
CA VAL A 47 -6.69 -8.34 0.46
C VAL A 47 -6.03 -9.48 1.21
N SER A 48 -4.95 -9.22 1.94
CA SER A 48 -4.31 -10.26 2.74
C SER A 48 -3.52 -9.67 3.90
N HIS A 49 -3.21 -10.52 4.87
CA HIS A 49 -2.42 -10.16 6.03
C HIS A 49 -1.56 -11.35 6.41
N PHE A 50 -0.26 -11.20 6.28
CA PHE A 50 0.70 -12.24 6.66
C PHE A 50 1.34 -11.84 7.99
N ALA A 51 1.04 -12.59 9.04
CA ALA A 51 1.60 -12.33 10.36
C ALA A 51 3.02 -12.87 10.45
N GLN A 52 3.90 -12.11 11.10
CA GLN A 52 5.25 -12.55 11.45
C GLN A 52 6.12 -12.99 10.27
N VAL A 53 5.93 -12.39 9.10
CA VAL A 53 6.74 -12.73 7.93
C VAL A 53 7.96 -11.84 7.77
N GLY A 54 8.02 -10.71 8.47
CA GLY A 54 9.15 -9.80 8.43
C GLY A 54 9.76 -9.60 9.81
N LYS A 55 11.04 -9.27 9.86
CA LYS A 55 11.72 -8.99 11.13
C LYS A 55 12.32 -7.60 11.08
N LYS A 56 12.01 -6.79 12.08
CA LYS A 56 12.51 -5.43 12.18
C LYS A 56 12.80 -5.12 13.65
N PHE A 57 13.99 -4.61 13.93
CA PHE A 57 14.42 -4.28 15.30
C PHE A 57 14.26 -5.44 16.27
N GLY A 58 14.57 -6.65 15.83
CA GLY A 58 14.49 -7.83 16.65
C GLY A 58 13.08 -8.38 16.88
N LYS A 59 12.08 -7.78 16.24
CA LYS A 59 10.68 -8.21 16.37
C LYS A 59 10.16 -8.71 15.03
N TYR A 60 9.32 -9.74 15.07
CA TYR A 60 8.61 -10.18 13.88
C TYR A 60 7.38 -9.33 13.66
N LEU A 61 7.22 -8.85 12.44
CA LEU A 61 6.11 -8.00 12.05
C LEU A 61 5.32 -8.65 10.93
N GLY A 62 4.03 -8.39 10.92
CA GLY A 62 3.18 -8.82 9.82
C GLY A 62 3.27 -7.88 8.63
N VAL A 63 2.79 -8.35 7.50
CA VAL A 63 2.69 -7.57 6.27
C VAL A 63 1.23 -7.58 5.82
N VAL A 64 0.73 -6.40 5.47
CA VAL A 64 -0.64 -6.24 4.97
C VAL A 64 -0.57 -5.88 3.50
N ASP A 65 -1.28 -6.61 2.67
CA ASP A 65 -1.33 -6.35 1.23
C ASP A 65 -2.60 -5.61 0.87
N TYR A 66 -2.43 -4.55 0.08
CA TYR A 66 -3.52 -3.76 -0.45
C TYR A 66 -3.55 -3.85 -1.97
N LEU A 67 -4.73 -3.91 -2.54
CA LEU A 67 -4.94 -4.05 -3.97
C LEU A 67 -5.82 -2.92 -4.50
N LEU A 68 -5.40 -2.32 -5.59
CA LEU A 68 -6.20 -1.36 -6.35
C LEU A 68 -6.40 -1.87 -7.76
N ILE A 69 -7.64 -2.09 -8.14
CA ILE A 69 -7.98 -2.45 -9.53
C ILE A 69 -8.13 -1.16 -10.33
N LEU A 70 -7.41 -1.09 -11.40
CA LEU A 70 -7.38 0.10 -12.28
C LEU A 70 -8.40 0.05 -13.40
#